data_5a3c47fabaadd524cd02fe764fdf5144
#
_entry.id   5a3c47fabaadd524cd02fe764fdf5144
#
_cell.length_a   1.000
_cell.length_b   1.000
_cell.length_c   1.000
_cell.angle_alpha   90.00
_cell.angle_beta   90.00
_cell.angle_gamma   90.00
#
_symmetry.space_group_name_H-M   'P 1'
#
loop_
_entity.id
_entity.type
_entity.pdbx_description
1 polymer ?
#
loop_
_entity_poly.entity_id
_entity_poly.type
_entity_poly.pdbx_seq_one_letter_code
_entity_poly.pdbx_strand_id
1 'polypeptide(L)'
;MKRRTMAVALVVALGVLSVATPLWAGQAGKSPVKVFILAGQSNMEGQGVVDLDHEKYYNGGKGNLEHAMRNNPTLYAHLKDKQGNWTVRDDVWVWFQTKPGLKTGGLTIGFTGYGGKHHIGPELQFGHVVGDCVDNQVLLIKTAWGGKSLYKDFRPPSSGGQVGPFYTQMLAEVREALASLKKHFPDYDGRGYEFAGFVWFHGWNDMCTRPAVPEYEQNLVNLIKDVRKEFKAPKLPVIIGELGNGGRPAKGAMLAIRKAQAAAAERPEFKGNVLFVKTAEFARPREQSPNTGHGHHWFGNAECYFLIGNALGEGMKTLLEKE
;
A
#
# COMPACT_ATOMS: atom_id res chain seq x y z
N MET A 1 80.02 -21.42 -30.49
CA MET A 1 79.14 -20.36 -29.96
C MET A 1 77.69 -20.78 -30.17
N LYS A 2 77.02 -21.28 -29.11
CA LYS A 2 75.63 -21.73 -29.18
C LYS A 2 74.76 -20.60 -28.59
N ARG A 3 73.89 -19.97 -29.43
CA ARG A 3 72.91 -18.98 -28.99
C ARG A 3 71.70 -19.70 -28.33
N ARG A 4 71.41 -19.39 -27.09
CA ARG A 4 70.20 -19.81 -26.38
C ARG A 4 69.10 -18.76 -26.60
N THR A 5 68.02 -19.18 -27.20
CA THR A 5 66.82 -18.40 -27.38
C THR A 5 65.97 -18.60 -26.11
N MET A 6 65.71 -17.52 -25.35
CA MET A 6 64.76 -17.49 -24.23
C MET A 6 63.36 -17.23 -24.77
N ALA A 7 62.45 -18.19 -24.61
CA ALA A 7 61.03 -17.97 -24.85
C ALA A 7 60.38 -17.35 -23.58
N VAL A 8 59.77 -16.16 -23.75
CA VAL A 8 58.99 -15.52 -22.72
C VAL A 8 57.54 -15.98 -22.88
N ALA A 9 57.04 -16.74 -21.90
CA ALA A 9 55.62 -17.12 -21.84
C ALA A 9 54.82 -15.98 -21.22
N LEU A 10 53.91 -15.40 -22.02
CA LEU A 10 52.96 -14.41 -21.58
C LEU A 10 51.75 -15.13 -20.93
N VAL A 11 51.62 -15.03 -19.60
CA VAL A 11 50.44 -15.55 -18.87
C VAL A 11 49.37 -14.44 -18.89
N VAL A 12 48.34 -14.64 -19.71
CA VAL A 12 47.14 -13.77 -19.69
C VAL A 12 46.23 -14.27 -18.58
N ALA A 13 46.16 -13.53 -17.47
CA ALA A 13 45.18 -13.78 -16.42
C ALA A 13 43.81 -13.21 -16.85
N LEU A 14 42.89 -14.07 -17.23
CA LEU A 14 41.48 -13.69 -17.38
C LEU A 14 40.88 -13.44 -16.00
N GLY A 15 40.74 -12.16 -15.63
CA GLY A 15 39.96 -11.77 -14.50
C GLY A 15 38.46 -11.98 -14.76
N VAL A 16 37.86 -12.95 -14.10
CA VAL A 16 36.40 -13.13 -14.06
C VAL A 16 35.85 -12.02 -13.17
N LEU A 17 35.31 -10.95 -13.78
CA LEU A 17 34.48 -9.98 -13.06
C LEU A 17 33.18 -10.71 -12.69
N SER A 18 33.10 -11.16 -11.44
CA SER A 18 31.83 -11.53 -10.82
C SER A 18 30.99 -10.25 -10.65
N VAL A 19 30.03 -10.04 -11.54
CA VAL A 19 28.97 -9.04 -11.35
C VAL A 19 28.12 -9.57 -10.20
N ALA A 20 28.31 -9.00 -9.01
CA ALA A 20 27.40 -9.23 -7.89
C ALA A 20 26.03 -8.68 -8.29
N THR A 21 25.10 -9.57 -8.62
CA THR A 21 23.67 -9.23 -8.69
C THR A 21 23.23 -8.80 -7.30
N PRO A 22 22.45 -7.70 -7.17
CA PRO A 22 21.91 -7.32 -5.87
C PRO A 22 20.97 -8.43 -5.37
N LEU A 23 21.28 -9.00 -4.21
CA LEU A 23 20.52 -10.03 -3.47
C LEU A 23 19.30 -9.42 -2.75
N TRP A 24 18.40 -8.77 -3.48
CA TRP A 24 17.24 -8.08 -2.88
C TRP A 24 15.97 -8.32 -3.68
N ALA A 25 15.75 -9.53 -4.14
CA ALA A 25 14.42 -9.95 -4.57
C ALA A 25 14.00 -11.10 -3.66
N GLY A 26 12.93 -10.90 -2.90
CA GLY A 26 12.28 -11.99 -2.18
C GLY A 26 12.02 -13.16 -3.14
N GLN A 27 12.15 -14.39 -2.67
CA GLN A 27 11.91 -15.55 -3.52
C GLN A 27 10.42 -15.73 -3.70
N ALA A 28 9.94 -15.60 -4.94
CA ALA A 28 8.54 -15.86 -5.28
C ALA A 28 8.10 -17.24 -4.72
N GLY A 29 6.91 -17.26 -4.07
CA GLY A 29 6.36 -18.47 -3.47
C GLY A 29 6.95 -18.92 -2.14
N LYS A 30 7.96 -18.25 -1.57
CA LYS A 30 8.59 -18.62 -0.30
C LYS A 30 7.63 -18.45 0.89
N SER A 31 7.29 -19.54 1.55
CA SER A 31 6.39 -19.58 2.71
C SER A 31 7.11 -19.42 4.07
N PRO A 32 6.38 -19.05 5.14
CA PRO A 32 4.96 -18.68 5.10
C PRO A 32 4.74 -17.39 4.31
N VAL A 33 3.62 -17.30 3.57
CA VAL A 33 3.25 -16.07 2.86
C VAL A 33 2.97 -14.97 3.88
N LYS A 34 3.63 -13.82 3.78
CA LYS A 34 3.41 -12.67 4.65
C LYS A 34 2.20 -11.86 4.15
N VAL A 35 1.12 -11.84 4.94
CA VAL A 35 -0.16 -11.25 4.56
C VAL A 35 -0.31 -9.87 5.16
N PHE A 36 -0.52 -8.87 4.31
CA PHE A 36 -0.86 -7.50 4.69
C PHE A 36 -2.29 -7.18 4.24
N ILE A 37 -3.14 -6.73 5.17
CA ILE A 37 -4.50 -6.30 4.89
C ILE A 37 -4.50 -4.78 4.71
N LEU A 38 -4.91 -4.29 3.54
CA LEU A 38 -4.99 -2.88 3.21
C LEU A 38 -6.47 -2.46 3.21
N ALA A 39 -6.93 -1.88 4.32
CA ALA A 39 -8.34 -1.55 4.53
C ALA A 39 -8.60 -0.04 4.52
N GLY A 40 -9.78 0.36 4.06
CA GLY A 40 -10.17 1.76 4.04
C GLY A 40 -11.27 2.11 3.07
N GLN A 41 -11.23 3.32 2.55
CA GLN A 41 -12.22 3.85 1.60
C GLN A 41 -11.58 4.18 0.24
N SER A 42 -12.21 5.04 -0.56
CA SER A 42 -11.79 5.37 -1.93
C SER A 42 -10.31 5.73 -2.08
N ASN A 43 -9.69 6.36 -1.10
CA ASN A 43 -8.25 6.64 -1.14
C ASN A 43 -7.39 5.38 -0.98
N MET A 44 -7.87 4.36 -0.27
CA MET A 44 -7.24 3.04 -0.26
C MET A 44 -7.61 2.23 -1.50
N GLU A 45 -8.81 2.38 -2.08
CA GLU A 45 -9.13 1.80 -3.40
C GLU A 45 -8.15 2.26 -4.49
N GLY A 46 -7.66 3.50 -4.39
CA GLY A 46 -6.71 4.09 -5.32
C GLY A 46 -7.35 4.95 -6.39
N GLN A 47 -6.90 6.20 -6.46
CA GLN A 47 -7.45 7.24 -7.34
C GLN A 47 -6.33 7.98 -8.10
N GLY A 48 -5.06 7.61 -7.90
CA GLY A 48 -3.90 8.23 -8.56
C GLY A 48 -3.90 7.91 -10.05
N VAL A 49 -3.95 8.92 -10.89
CA VAL A 49 -4.00 8.78 -12.36
C VAL A 49 -2.63 8.39 -12.90
N VAL A 50 -2.55 7.36 -13.75
CA VAL A 50 -1.29 6.88 -14.33
C VAL A 50 -0.90 7.66 -15.58
N ASP A 51 -1.73 7.67 -16.61
CA ASP A 51 -1.42 8.10 -17.97
C ASP A 51 -2.50 8.94 -18.64
N LEU A 52 -3.66 9.14 -18.01
CA LEU A 52 -4.74 9.93 -18.60
C LEU A 52 -4.35 11.42 -18.61
N ASP A 53 -4.48 12.07 -19.78
CA ASP A 53 -3.96 13.40 -20.06
C ASP A 53 -4.91 14.36 -20.79
N HIS A 54 -6.17 13.97 -21.00
CA HIS A 54 -7.14 14.81 -21.69
C HIS A 54 -7.26 16.18 -21.02
N GLU A 55 -7.06 17.27 -21.79
CA GLU A 55 -7.01 18.66 -21.31
C GLU A 55 -8.19 19.04 -20.40
N LYS A 56 -9.41 18.73 -20.80
CA LYS A 56 -10.62 19.10 -20.05
C LYS A 56 -10.84 18.24 -18.81
N TYR A 57 -10.50 16.94 -18.86
CA TYR A 57 -10.88 15.98 -17.81
C TYR A 57 -9.73 15.62 -16.89
N TYR A 58 -8.50 15.75 -17.36
CA TYR A 58 -7.29 15.36 -16.64
C TYR A 58 -6.21 16.44 -16.64
N ASN A 59 -6.59 17.71 -16.85
CA ASN A 59 -5.70 18.87 -16.77
C ASN A 59 -4.39 18.70 -17.58
N GLY A 60 -4.47 18.13 -18.78
CA GLY A 60 -3.31 17.85 -19.62
C GLY A 60 -2.31 16.88 -19.00
N GLY A 61 -2.77 15.97 -18.12
CA GLY A 61 -1.93 14.97 -17.47
C GLY A 61 -1.02 15.50 -16.37
N LYS A 62 -1.16 16.75 -15.94
CA LYS A 62 -0.38 17.30 -14.82
C LYS A 62 -0.59 16.46 -13.56
N GLY A 63 0.51 15.99 -12.96
CA GLY A 63 0.48 15.18 -11.75
C GLY A 63 -0.01 13.74 -11.94
N ASN A 64 -0.19 13.26 -13.18
CA ASN A 64 -0.30 11.83 -13.43
C ASN A 64 1.06 11.14 -13.20
N LEU A 65 1.08 9.81 -13.11
CA LEU A 65 2.28 9.06 -12.75
C LEU A 65 3.39 9.22 -13.81
N GLU A 66 3.03 9.19 -15.08
CA GLU A 66 4.02 9.37 -16.15
C GLU A 66 4.64 10.78 -16.13
N HIS A 67 3.87 11.81 -15.78
CA HIS A 67 4.40 13.16 -15.57
C HIS A 67 5.33 13.21 -14.36
N ALA A 68 4.95 12.59 -13.23
CA ALA A 68 5.79 12.50 -12.03
C ALA A 68 7.12 11.77 -12.31
N MET A 69 7.07 10.67 -13.07
CA MET A 69 8.26 9.89 -13.49
C MET A 69 9.21 10.70 -14.37
N ARG A 70 8.69 11.52 -15.29
CA ARG A 70 9.52 12.43 -16.11
C ARG A 70 10.22 13.49 -15.27
N ASN A 71 9.55 13.99 -14.23
CA ASN A 71 10.10 15.04 -13.36
C ASN A 71 11.12 14.52 -12.35
N ASN A 72 10.99 13.26 -11.90
CA ASN A 72 11.93 12.63 -10.98
C ASN A 72 12.17 11.16 -11.35
N PRO A 73 12.91 10.91 -12.45
CA PRO A 73 13.09 9.55 -12.97
C PRO A 73 13.79 8.61 -11.96
N THR A 74 14.64 9.13 -11.10
CA THR A 74 15.34 8.32 -10.09
C THR A 74 14.38 7.75 -9.04
N LEU A 75 13.44 8.55 -8.54
CA LEU A 75 12.49 8.14 -7.51
C LEU A 75 11.59 7.00 -7.98
N TYR A 76 11.23 7.00 -9.26
CA TYR A 76 10.28 6.04 -9.85
C TYR A 76 10.95 4.98 -10.72
N ALA A 77 12.29 4.89 -10.73
CA ALA A 77 13.05 4.02 -11.65
C ALA A 77 12.61 2.54 -11.56
N HIS A 78 12.23 2.07 -10.38
CA HIS A 78 11.82 0.69 -10.12
C HIS A 78 10.43 0.33 -10.68
N LEU A 79 9.62 1.33 -11.05
CA LEU A 79 8.26 1.10 -11.57
C LEU A 79 8.23 0.67 -13.04
N LYS A 80 9.33 0.81 -13.78
CA LYS A 80 9.45 0.31 -15.16
C LYS A 80 10.72 -0.51 -15.32
N ASP A 81 10.63 -1.55 -16.16
CA ASP A 81 11.78 -2.36 -16.56
C ASP A 81 12.66 -1.63 -17.61
N LYS A 82 13.76 -2.25 -17.99
CA LYS A 82 14.71 -1.71 -18.99
C LYS A 82 14.09 -1.55 -20.39
N GLN A 83 12.98 -2.23 -20.66
CA GLN A 83 12.22 -2.16 -21.91
C GLN A 83 11.12 -1.10 -21.86
N GLY A 84 10.92 -0.45 -20.70
CA GLY A 84 9.88 0.56 -20.47
C GLY A 84 8.51 -0.02 -20.12
N ASN A 85 8.38 -1.33 -19.89
CA ASN A 85 7.14 -1.92 -19.40
C ASN A 85 6.97 -1.68 -17.91
N TRP A 86 5.74 -1.66 -17.44
CA TRP A 86 5.46 -1.61 -16.00
C TRP A 86 5.99 -2.86 -15.31
N THR A 87 6.80 -2.65 -14.27
CA THR A 87 7.32 -3.74 -13.44
C THR A 87 6.17 -4.53 -12.84
N VAL A 88 6.30 -5.85 -12.85
CA VAL A 88 5.43 -6.78 -12.11
C VAL A 88 6.30 -7.47 -11.06
N ARG A 89 5.91 -7.35 -9.79
CA ARG A 89 6.58 -7.99 -8.65
C ARG A 89 5.95 -9.36 -8.39
N ASP A 90 6.60 -10.44 -8.83
CA ASP A 90 6.09 -11.80 -8.61
C ASP A 90 6.26 -12.26 -7.15
N ASP A 91 7.12 -11.62 -6.39
CA ASP A 91 7.34 -11.82 -4.96
C ASP A 91 6.33 -11.05 -4.08
N VAL A 92 5.48 -10.18 -4.68
CA VAL A 92 4.39 -9.46 -4.01
C VAL A 92 3.10 -9.69 -4.78
N TRP A 93 2.24 -10.53 -4.26
CA TRP A 93 0.91 -10.77 -4.84
C TRP A 93 -0.12 -9.79 -4.31
N VAL A 94 -1.12 -9.52 -5.14
CA VAL A 94 -2.28 -8.69 -4.78
C VAL A 94 -3.56 -9.48 -5.01
N TRP A 95 -4.47 -9.40 -4.04
CA TRP A 95 -5.85 -9.87 -4.15
C TRP A 95 -6.78 -8.69 -3.81
N PHE A 96 -7.67 -8.32 -4.74
CA PHE A 96 -8.59 -7.21 -4.54
C PHE A 96 -9.93 -7.48 -5.22
N GLN A 97 -10.98 -7.71 -4.42
CA GLN A 97 -12.35 -7.79 -4.93
C GLN A 97 -12.88 -6.38 -5.19
N THR A 98 -13.12 -6.09 -6.44
CA THR A 98 -13.68 -4.81 -6.88
C THR A 98 -15.12 -4.98 -7.37
N LYS A 99 -15.85 -3.88 -7.54
CA LYS A 99 -17.20 -3.93 -8.11
C LYS A 99 -17.24 -4.53 -9.53
N PRO A 100 -16.29 -4.22 -10.43
CA PRO A 100 -16.21 -4.87 -11.75
C PRO A 100 -15.78 -6.35 -11.69
N GLY A 101 -15.13 -6.82 -10.64
CA GLY A 101 -14.65 -8.19 -10.50
C GLY A 101 -13.38 -8.32 -9.66
N LEU A 102 -12.94 -9.54 -9.46
CA LEU A 102 -11.72 -9.87 -8.73
C LEU A 102 -10.48 -9.53 -9.56
N LYS A 103 -9.51 -8.85 -8.94
CA LYS A 103 -8.18 -8.60 -9.49
C LYS A 103 -7.14 -9.36 -8.66
N THR A 104 -6.34 -10.20 -9.32
CA THR A 104 -5.25 -10.95 -8.70
C THR A 104 -4.03 -10.98 -9.60
N GLY A 105 -2.84 -11.11 -8.99
CA GLY A 105 -1.57 -11.23 -9.73
C GLY A 105 -0.39 -10.63 -8.97
N GLY A 106 0.77 -10.60 -9.61
CA GLY A 106 1.95 -9.87 -9.12
C GLY A 106 1.69 -8.37 -9.07
N LEU A 107 2.29 -7.69 -8.09
CA LEU A 107 2.09 -6.26 -7.87
C LEU A 107 2.56 -5.43 -9.07
N THR A 108 1.66 -4.62 -9.59
CA THR A 108 1.90 -3.64 -10.66
C THR A 108 0.83 -2.54 -10.57
N ILE A 109 0.77 -1.64 -11.55
CA ILE A 109 -0.30 -0.65 -11.65
C ILE A 109 -1.67 -1.32 -11.91
N GLY A 110 -2.77 -0.63 -11.54
CA GLY A 110 -4.14 -1.04 -11.88
C GLY A 110 -4.89 -1.82 -10.81
N PHE A 111 -4.30 -2.11 -9.64
CA PHE A 111 -5.02 -2.73 -8.52
C PHE A 111 -5.89 -1.71 -7.77
N THR A 112 -6.80 -1.08 -8.50
CA THR A 112 -7.72 -0.04 -8.02
C THR A 112 -9.18 -0.41 -8.28
N GLY A 113 -10.13 0.36 -7.76
CA GLY A 113 -11.55 0.19 -8.01
C GLY A 113 -11.99 0.44 -9.46
N TYR A 114 -11.11 0.97 -10.31
CA TYR A 114 -11.36 1.24 -11.73
C TYR A 114 -11.02 0.06 -12.63
N GLY A 115 -11.61 0.03 -13.83
CA GLY A 115 -11.17 -0.85 -14.90
C GLY A 115 -9.82 -0.44 -15.48
N GLY A 116 -9.13 -1.38 -16.15
CA GLY A 116 -7.84 -1.14 -16.79
C GLY A 116 -6.68 -0.88 -15.81
N LYS A 117 -5.61 -0.25 -16.33
CA LYS A 117 -4.38 0.04 -15.61
C LYS A 117 -4.07 1.55 -15.51
N HIS A 118 -5.09 2.39 -15.60
CA HIS A 118 -4.94 3.84 -15.62
C HIS A 118 -4.90 4.51 -14.25
N HIS A 119 -4.96 3.72 -13.18
CA HIS A 119 -4.92 4.24 -11.81
C HIS A 119 -4.03 3.40 -10.89
N ILE A 120 -3.53 4.05 -9.85
CA ILE A 120 -2.82 3.45 -8.72
C ILE A 120 -3.44 3.89 -7.39
N GLY A 121 -3.21 3.10 -6.37
CA GLY A 121 -3.45 3.46 -4.98
C GLY A 121 -2.17 3.37 -4.16
N PRO A 122 -2.27 3.48 -2.82
CA PRO A 122 -1.13 3.34 -1.92
C PRO A 122 -0.49 1.95 -1.99
N GLU A 123 -1.23 0.91 -2.40
CA GLU A 123 -0.75 -0.48 -2.49
C GLU A 123 0.50 -0.61 -3.33
N LEU A 124 0.64 0.20 -4.41
CA LEU A 124 1.74 0.07 -5.34
C LEU A 124 3.09 0.24 -4.62
N GLN A 125 3.32 1.43 -4.04
CA GLN A 125 4.60 1.69 -3.39
C GLN A 125 4.71 1.03 -2.00
N PHE A 126 3.58 0.86 -1.27
CA PHE A 126 3.56 0.05 -0.06
C PHE A 126 4.10 -1.36 -0.32
N GLY A 127 3.62 -2.02 -1.37
CA GLY A 127 4.05 -3.37 -1.73
C GLY A 127 5.51 -3.45 -2.16
N HIS A 128 6.04 -2.44 -2.85
CA HIS A 128 7.48 -2.36 -3.12
C HIS A 128 8.28 -2.30 -1.82
N VAL A 129 7.93 -1.43 -0.87
CA VAL A 129 8.66 -1.28 0.39
C VAL A 129 8.62 -2.56 1.23
N VAL A 130 7.44 -3.16 1.44
CA VAL A 130 7.35 -4.37 2.27
C VAL A 130 7.91 -5.60 1.57
N GLY A 131 7.83 -5.69 0.24
CA GLY A 131 8.44 -6.74 -0.55
C GLY A 131 9.98 -6.72 -0.49
N ASP A 132 10.56 -5.52 -0.39
CA ASP A 132 12.00 -5.37 -0.19
C ASP A 132 12.45 -5.62 1.27
N CYS A 133 11.49 -5.64 2.20
CA CYS A 133 11.77 -5.80 3.63
C CYS A 133 11.78 -7.27 4.10
N VAL A 134 11.12 -8.17 3.37
CA VAL A 134 10.97 -9.58 3.77
C VAL A 134 11.41 -10.52 2.67
N ASP A 135 12.06 -11.63 3.04
CA ASP A 135 12.48 -12.67 2.09
C ASP A 135 11.33 -13.59 1.63
N ASN A 136 10.19 -13.52 2.31
CA ASN A 136 9.03 -14.37 2.05
C ASN A 136 8.16 -13.79 0.92
N GLN A 137 7.36 -14.65 0.30
CA GLN A 137 6.27 -14.18 -0.56
C GLN A 137 5.34 -13.26 0.23
N VAL A 138 5.05 -12.09 -0.32
CA VAL A 138 4.08 -11.13 0.22
C VAL A 138 2.72 -11.31 -0.46
N LEU A 139 1.63 -11.17 0.30
CA LEU A 139 0.27 -11.04 -0.22
C LEU A 139 -0.38 -9.77 0.33
N LEU A 140 -0.76 -8.86 -0.55
CA LEU A 140 -1.56 -7.70 -0.23
C LEU A 140 -3.04 -8.04 -0.48
N ILE A 141 -3.86 -8.05 0.56
CA ILE A 141 -5.31 -8.20 0.45
C ILE A 141 -5.93 -6.82 0.64
N LYS A 142 -6.48 -6.24 -0.45
CA LYS A 142 -7.17 -4.95 -0.37
C LYS A 142 -8.64 -5.15 -0.07
N THR A 143 -9.11 -4.43 0.97
CA THR A 143 -10.49 -4.42 1.43
C THR A 143 -10.94 -2.97 1.62
N ALA A 144 -11.23 -2.31 0.50
CA ALA A 144 -11.51 -0.89 0.46
C ALA A 144 -12.73 -0.58 -0.42
N TRP A 145 -13.61 0.31 0.07
CA TRP A 145 -14.83 0.71 -0.64
C TRP A 145 -15.10 2.20 -0.48
N GLY A 146 -15.27 2.89 -1.60
CA GLY A 146 -15.57 4.31 -1.64
C GLY A 146 -16.83 4.68 -0.88
N GLY A 147 -16.80 5.83 -0.21
CA GLY A 147 -17.96 6.37 0.48
C GLY A 147 -18.34 5.68 1.79
N LYS A 148 -17.50 4.82 2.34
CA LYS A 148 -17.79 4.07 3.58
C LYS A 148 -17.20 4.76 4.80
N SER A 149 -17.93 4.73 5.93
CA SER A 149 -17.55 5.31 7.22
C SER A 149 -17.14 4.24 8.22
N LEU A 150 -16.29 4.60 9.17
CA LEU A 150 -16.02 3.76 10.34
C LEU A 150 -17.21 3.73 11.30
N TYR A 151 -17.91 4.86 11.42
CA TYR A 151 -19.06 5.04 12.29
C TYR A 151 -20.18 4.02 12.05
N LYS A 152 -20.47 3.73 10.77
CA LYS A 152 -21.61 2.91 10.34
C LYS A 152 -21.19 1.70 9.53
N ASP A 153 -20.37 1.91 8.50
CA ASP A 153 -20.13 0.88 7.48
C ASP A 153 -19.10 -0.15 7.94
N PHE A 154 -18.01 0.29 8.58
CA PHE A 154 -16.98 -0.56 9.20
C PHE A 154 -17.12 -0.70 10.72
N ARG A 155 -18.26 -0.33 11.29
CA ARG A 155 -18.44 -0.35 12.75
C ARG A 155 -18.10 -1.71 13.32
N PRO A 156 -17.09 -1.82 14.19
CA PRO A 156 -16.67 -3.09 14.76
C PRO A 156 -17.60 -3.53 15.89
N PRO A 157 -17.72 -4.83 16.20
CA PRO A 157 -18.62 -5.35 17.24
C PRO A 157 -18.41 -4.68 18.61
N SER A 158 -17.17 -4.44 19.01
CA SER A 158 -16.84 -3.83 20.31
C SER A 158 -17.27 -2.36 20.46
N SER A 159 -17.68 -1.70 19.37
CA SER A 159 -18.26 -0.35 19.41
C SER A 159 -19.75 -0.33 19.78
N GLY A 160 -20.36 -1.51 19.91
CA GLY A 160 -21.80 -1.64 20.19
C GLY A 160 -22.67 -1.22 19.01
N GLY A 161 -23.99 -1.40 19.15
CA GLY A 161 -24.93 -1.13 18.08
C GLY A 161 -24.86 -2.20 16.97
N GLN A 162 -25.31 -1.82 15.77
CA GLN A 162 -25.26 -2.71 14.60
C GLN A 162 -23.85 -2.79 14.05
N VAL A 163 -23.35 -4.03 13.89
CA VAL A 163 -22.06 -4.27 13.23
C VAL A 163 -22.13 -3.81 11.78
N GLY A 164 -21.08 -3.12 11.34
CA GLY A 164 -20.99 -2.58 9.99
C GLY A 164 -20.90 -3.68 8.94
N PRO A 165 -21.70 -3.61 7.85
CA PRO A 165 -21.67 -4.63 6.81
C PRO A 165 -20.31 -4.74 6.11
N PHE A 166 -19.55 -3.65 6.00
CA PHE A 166 -18.22 -3.65 5.39
C PHE A 166 -17.13 -4.13 6.35
N TYR A 167 -17.33 -4.09 7.67
CA TYR A 167 -16.49 -4.83 8.62
C TYR A 167 -16.63 -6.35 8.37
N THR A 168 -17.84 -6.84 8.29
CA THR A 168 -18.11 -8.26 8.01
C THR A 168 -17.60 -8.69 6.64
N GLN A 169 -17.80 -7.85 5.61
CA GLN A 169 -17.31 -8.10 4.26
C GLN A 169 -15.78 -8.14 4.20
N MET A 170 -15.09 -7.21 4.86
CA MET A 170 -13.62 -7.20 4.97
C MET A 170 -13.10 -8.55 5.51
N LEU A 171 -13.67 -9.04 6.59
CA LEU A 171 -13.27 -10.33 7.16
C LEU A 171 -13.55 -11.50 6.21
N ALA A 172 -14.71 -11.49 5.52
CA ALA A 172 -15.07 -12.50 4.55
C ALA A 172 -14.11 -12.52 3.36
N GLU A 173 -13.78 -11.38 2.79
CA GLU A 173 -12.85 -11.25 1.66
C GLU A 173 -11.42 -11.68 2.04
N VAL A 174 -10.95 -11.35 3.25
CA VAL A 174 -9.65 -11.85 3.73
C VAL A 174 -9.64 -13.37 3.83
N ARG A 175 -10.71 -13.99 4.39
CA ARG A 175 -10.81 -15.45 4.46
C ARG A 175 -10.89 -16.09 3.07
N GLU A 176 -11.63 -15.51 2.15
CA GLU A 176 -11.73 -15.98 0.76
C GLU A 176 -10.39 -15.94 0.05
N ALA A 177 -9.66 -14.82 0.15
CA ALA A 177 -8.32 -14.67 -0.42
C ALA A 177 -7.38 -15.77 0.08
N LEU A 178 -7.38 -16.04 1.39
CA LEU A 178 -6.52 -17.05 2.00
C LEU A 178 -6.94 -18.49 1.65
N ALA A 179 -8.24 -18.76 1.57
CA ALA A 179 -8.76 -20.07 1.17
C ALA A 179 -8.49 -20.39 -0.32
N SER A 180 -8.32 -19.37 -1.14
CA SER A 180 -8.15 -19.48 -2.59
C SER A 180 -6.71 -19.23 -3.08
N LEU A 181 -5.71 -19.22 -2.20
CA LEU A 181 -4.31 -18.92 -2.53
C LEU A 181 -3.82 -19.76 -3.73
N LYS A 182 -3.92 -21.08 -3.67
CA LYS A 182 -3.42 -21.96 -4.75
C LYS A 182 -4.17 -21.77 -6.07
N LYS A 183 -5.44 -21.36 -6.00
CA LYS A 183 -6.26 -21.09 -7.19
C LYS A 183 -5.79 -19.84 -7.94
N HIS A 184 -5.46 -18.78 -7.21
CA HIS A 184 -5.13 -17.47 -7.77
C HIS A 184 -3.62 -17.25 -7.93
N PHE A 185 -2.81 -17.98 -7.16
CA PHE A 185 -1.36 -17.89 -7.15
C PHE A 185 -0.77 -19.30 -7.29
N PRO A 186 -0.60 -19.80 -8.55
CA PRO A 186 -0.12 -21.15 -8.81
C PRO A 186 1.24 -21.49 -8.18
N ASP A 187 2.09 -20.48 -7.98
CA ASP A 187 3.40 -20.61 -7.34
C ASP A 187 3.35 -20.78 -5.82
N TYR A 188 2.17 -20.66 -5.20
CA TYR A 188 2.01 -20.91 -3.77
C TYR A 188 2.36 -22.37 -3.44
N ASP A 189 3.34 -22.55 -2.56
CA ASP A 189 3.92 -23.86 -2.21
C ASP A 189 3.08 -24.69 -1.19
N GLY A 190 1.98 -24.10 -0.67
CA GLY A 190 1.07 -24.76 0.27
C GLY A 190 1.54 -24.79 1.73
N ARG A 191 2.65 -24.16 2.09
CA ARG A 191 3.23 -24.19 3.44
C ARG A 191 2.72 -23.11 4.39
N GLY A 192 1.54 -22.56 4.13
CA GLY A 192 0.84 -21.66 5.03
C GLY A 192 1.13 -20.18 4.84
N TYR A 193 0.50 -19.38 5.67
CA TYR A 193 0.60 -17.93 5.68
C TYR A 193 0.66 -17.39 7.12
N GLU A 194 1.07 -16.14 7.25
CA GLU A 194 1.17 -15.40 8.50
C GLU A 194 0.68 -13.97 8.29
N PHE A 195 -0.17 -13.50 9.18
CA PHE A 195 -0.57 -12.08 9.17
C PHE A 195 0.59 -11.22 9.62
N ALA A 196 1.08 -10.36 8.73
CA ALA A 196 2.24 -9.51 8.93
C ALA A 196 1.88 -8.03 9.14
N GLY A 197 0.66 -7.60 8.78
CA GLY A 197 0.26 -6.22 9.02
C GLY A 197 -1.17 -5.89 8.63
N PHE A 198 -1.69 -4.83 9.24
CA PHE A 198 -2.97 -4.21 8.91
C PHE A 198 -2.76 -2.72 8.66
N VAL A 199 -3.23 -2.21 7.53
CA VAL A 199 -3.13 -0.80 7.17
C VAL A 199 -4.53 -0.20 7.08
N TRP A 200 -4.78 0.86 7.83
CA TRP A 200 -6.03 1.62 7.82
C TRP A 200 -5.81 3.00 7.20
N PHE A 201 -6.32 3.22 5.99
CA PHE A 201 -6.25 4.52 5.33
C PHE A 201 -7.66 5.04 5.01
N HIS A 202 -8.18 5.86 5.91
CA HIS A 202 -9.60 6.18 6.00
C HIS A 202 -9.82 7.51 6.73
N GLY A 203 -11.10 8.01 6.78
CA GLY A 203 -11.50 9.14 7.64
C GLY A 203 -12.37 10.19 6.96
N TRP A 204 -12.39 10.28 5.63
CA TRP A 204 -13.12 11.34 4.93
C TRP A 204 -14.63 11.29 5.18
N ASN A 205 -15.24 10.13 5.10
CA ASN A 205 -16.70 10.00 5.28
C ASN A 205 -17.12 10.28 6.72
N ASP A 206 -16.31 9.89 7.70
CA ASP A 206 -16.59 10.22 9.11
C ASP A 206 -16.40 11.71 9.37
N MET A 207 -15.42 12.37 8.76
CA MET A 207 -15.26 13.82 8.81
C MET A 207 -16.53 14.56 8.30
N CYS A 208 -17.16 14.04 7.24
CA CYS A 208 -18.38 14.62 6.66
C CYS A 208 -19.65 14.31 7.48
N THR A 209 -19.59 13.45 8.48
CA THR A 209 -20.71 12.95 9.26
C THR A 209 -20.61 13.42 10.72
N ARG A 210 -21.37 14.47 11.11
CA ARG A 210 -21.24 15.07 12.44
C ARG A 210 -21.20 14.09 13.62
N PRO A 211 -22.13 13.09 13.76
CA PRO A 211 -22.10 12.15 14.87
C PRO A 211 -20.92 11.18 14.83
N ALA A 212 -20.25 11.00 13.68
CA ALA A 212 -19.12 10.09 13.55
C ALA A 212 -17.83 10.66 14.17
N VAL A 213 -17.65 11.98 14.12
CA VAL A 213 -16.39 12.63 14.53
C VAL A 213 -16.01 12.34 15.99
N PRO A 214 -16.90 12.49 17.00
CA PRO A 214 -16.55 12.21 18.39
C PRO A 214 -16.32 10.72 18.70
N GLU A 215 -16.89 9.82 17.90
CA GLU A 215 -16.73 8.37 18.10
C GLU A 215 -15.53 7.77 17.38
N TYR A 216 -14.90 8.52 16.46
CA TYR A 216 -13.90 7.98 15.53
C TYR A 216 -12.71 7.33 16.25
N GLU A 217 -12.14 7.97 17.27
CA GLU A 217 -11.02 7.44 18.03
C GLU A 217 -11.35 6.07 18.63
N GLN A 218 -12.46 6.01 19.41
CA GLN A 218 -12.85 4.78 20.08
C GLN A 218 -13.24 3.67 19.11
N ASN A 219 -13.93 4.01 18.02
CA ASN A 219 -14.27 3.06 16.98
C ASN A 219 -13.02 2.49 16.28
N LEU A 220 -11.98 3.32 16.06
CA LEU A 220 -10.71 2.87 15.48
C LEU A 220 -9.94 1.95 16.45
N VAL A 221 -9.89 2.29 17.73
CA VAL A 221 -9.32 1.42 18.78
C VAL A 221 -10.02 0.05 18.80
N ASN A 222 -11.36 0.07 18.76
CA ASN A 222 -12.16 -1.13 18.76
C ASN A 222 -11.96 -1.95 17.46
N LEU A 223 -11.88 -1.30 16.30
CA LEU A 223 -11.59 -1.95 15.03
C LEU A 223 -10.27 -2.73 15.08
N ILE A 224 -9.21 -2.11 15.58
CA ILE A 224 -7.90 -2.74 15.70
C ILE A 224 -7.96 -3.96 16.63
N LYS A 225 -8.63 -3.83 17.79
CA LYS A 225 -8.79 -4.93 18.75
C LYS A 225 -9.60 -6.08 18.16
N ASP A 226 -10.69 -5.79 17.48
CA ASP A 226 -11.59 -6.78 16.90
C ASP A 226 -10.93 -7.50 15.71
N VAL A 227 -10.17 -6.79 14.86
CA VAL A 227 -9.36 -7.39 13.77
C VAL A 227 -8.30 -8.33 14.33
N ARG A 228 -7.57 -7.92 15.37
CA ARG A 228 -6.58 -8.76 16.04
C ARG A 228 -7.19 -10.02 16.66
N LYS A 229 -8.35 -9.89 17.28
CA LYS A 229 -9.10 -11.02 17.86
C LYS A 229 -9.58 -11.99 16.78
N GLU A 230 -10.14 -11.45 15.69
CA GLU A 230 -10.70 -12.22 14.59
C GLU A 230 -9.66 -13.08 13.87
N PHE A 231 -8.48 -12.52 13.62
CA PHE A 231 -7.39 -13.23 12.98
C PHE A 231 -6.44 -13.93 13.96
N LYS A 232 -6.76 -13.92 15.26
CA LYS A 232 -5.93 -14.54 16.33
C LYS A 232 -4.49 -14.03 16.32
N ALA A 233 -4.30 -12.76 15.97
CA ALA A 233 -3.01 -12.09 15.86
C ALA A 233 -2.93 -10.89 16.85
N PRO A 234 -2.78 -11.13 18.17
CA PRO A 234 -2.93 -10.10 19.19
C PRO A 234 -1.89 -8.97 19.11
N LYS A 235 -0.76 -9.24 18.47
CA LYS A 235 0.32 -8.28 18.27
C LYS A 235 0.43 -7.79 16.81
N LEU A 236 -0.53 -8.13 15.93
CA LEU A 236 -0.51 -7.73 14.53
C LEU A 236 -0.11 -6.26 14.38
N PRO A 237 0.98 -5.95 13.66
CA PRO A 237 1.40 -4.59 13.37
C PRO A 237 0.31 -3.80 12.64
N VAL A 238 0.06 -2.55 13.05
CA VAL A 238 -0.98 -1.72 12.45
C VAL A 238 -0.44 -0.35 12.06
N ILE A 239 -0.72 0.07 10.84
CA ILE A 239 -0.47 1.42 10.36
C ILE A 239 -1.79 2.17 10.22
N ILE A 240 -1.88 3.34 10.83
CA ILE A 240 -2.97 4.29 10.66
C ILE A 240 -2.47 5.42 9.78
N GLY A 241 -2.95 5.51 8.54
CA GLY A 241 -2.64 6.61 7.63
C GLY A 241 -3.49 7.85 7.97
N GLU A 242 -2.84 9.01 8.08
CA GLU A 242 -3.50 10.29 8.35
C GLU A 242 -4.54 10.65 7.28
N LEU A 243 -5.66 11.24 7.67
CA LEU A 243 -6.56 11.96 6.76
C LEU A 243 -5.88 13.26 6.29
N GLY A 244 -4.90 13.12 5.39
CA GLY A 244 -4.00 14.22 4.99
C GLY A 244 -4.51 15.11 3.86
N ASN A 245 -5.69 14.81 3.28
CA ASN A 245 -6.26 15.58 2.18
C ASN A 245 -6.23 17.09 2.45
N GLY A 246 -5.88 17.88 1.43
CA GLY A 246 -5.78 19.33 1.54
C GLY A 246 -4.52 19.84 2.25
N GLY A 247 -3.60 18.98 2.65
CA GLY A 247 -2.31 19.37 3.21
C GLY A 247 -2.29 19.63 4.71
N ARG A 248 -1.21 20.24 5.21
CA ARG A 248 -0.98 20.48 6.64
C ARG A 248 -2.08 21.31 7.33
N PRO A 249 -2.59 22.40 6.74
CA PRO A 249 -3.68 23.16 7.35
C PRO A 249 -4.96 22.34 7.42
N ALA A 250 -5.41 22.03 8.64
CA ALA A 250 -6.68 21.37 8.88
C ALA A 250 -7.49 22.11 9.95
N LYS A 251 -8.80 22.17 9.77
CA LYS A 251 -9.73 22.83 10.70
C LYS A 251 -10.95 21.95 10.94
N GLY A 252 -11.71 22.26 12.02
CA GLY A 252 -12.98 21.62 12.31
C GLY A 252 -12.89 20.08 12.34
N ALA A 253 -13.83 19.43 11.68
CA ALA A 253 -13.94 17.97 11.68
C ALA A 253 -12.69 17.25 11.12
N MET A 254 -12.03 17.80 10.08
CA MET A 254 -10.80 17.22 9.57
C MET A 254 -9.68 17.15 10.62
N LEU A 255 -9.46 18.27 11.33
CA LEU A 255 -8.48 18.30 12.41
C LEU A 255 -8.87 17.35 13.55
N ALA A 256 -10.17 17.24 13.88
CA ALA A 256 -10.64 16.32 14.89
C ALA A 256 -10.37 14.85 14.51
N ILE A 257 -10.65 14.45 13.28
CA ILE A 257 -10.33 13.10 12.79
C ILE A 257 -8.82 12.82 12.83
N ARG A 258 -7.97 13.76 12.37
CA ARG A 258 -6.51 13.60 12.44
C ARG A 258 -6.01 13.39 13.88
N LYS A 259 -6.56 14.18 14.82
CA LYS A 259 -6.23 14.03 16.25
C LYS A 259 -6.71 12.67 16.78
N ALA A 260 -7.91 12.24 16.42
CA ALA A 260 -8.45 10.94 16.81
C ALA A 260 -7.61 9.77 16.26
N GLN A 261 -7.12 9.87 15.03
CA GLN A 261 -6.20 8.90 14.42
C GLN A 261 -4.88 8.80 15.18
N ALA A 262 -4.27 9.94 15.50
CA ALA A 262 -3.04 9.99 16.28
C ALA A 262 -3.25 9.46 17.71
N ALA A 263 -4.32 9.90 18.40
CA ALA A 263 -4.64 9.47 19.77
C ALA A 263 -4.92 7.96 19.84
N ALA A 264 -5.58 7.38 18.83
CA ALA A 264 -5.80 5.94 18.76
C ALA A 264 -4.46 5.16 18.71
N ALA A 265 -3.47 5.65 17.94
CA ALA A 265 -2.15 5.00 17.87
C ALA A 265 -1.35 5.13 19.19
N GLU A 266 -1.58 6.19 19.95
CA GLU A 266 -0.88 6.47 21.21
C GLU A 266 -1.46 5.72 22.43
N ARG A 267 -2.51 4.91 22.24
CA ARG A 267 -3.07 4.10 23.34
C ARG A 267 -2.02 3.19 23.94
N PRO A 268 -1.93 3.08 25.29
CA PRO A 268 -0.91 2.27 25.96
C PRO A 268 -0.84 0.82 25.51
N GLU A 269 -2.00 0.22 25.22
CA GLU A 269 -2.12 -1.16 24.74
C GLU A 269 -1.60 -1.36 23.31
N PHE A 270 -1.33 -0.27 22.56
CA PHE A 270 -0.84 -0.28 21.18
C PHE A 270 0.65 0.10 21.08
N LYS A 271 1.27 0.37 22.23
CA LYS A 271 2.67 0.78 22.26
C LYS A 271 3.57 -0.25 21.57
N GLY A 272 4.30 0.21 20.56
CA GLY A 272 5.28 -0.60 19.83
C GLY A 272 4.72 -1.39 18.65
N ASN A 273 3.40 -1.51 18.47
CA ASN A 273 2.79 -2.29 17.41
C ASN A 273 1.64 -1.58 16.65
N VAL A 274 1.39 -0.29 16.94
CA VAL A 274 0.54 0.60 16.12
C VAL A 274 1.30 1.88 15.87
N LEU A 275 1.30 2.36 14.62
CA LEU A 275 1.97 3.59 14.24
C LEU A 275 1.01 4.49 13.44
N PHE A 276 0.95 5.78 13.81
CA PHE A 276 0.30 6.83 13.04
C PHE A 276 1.27 7.43 12.03
N VAL A 277 0.92 7.37 10.75
CA VAL A 277 1.75 7.87 9.64
C VAL A 277 1.15 9.15 9.08
N LYS A 278 1.90 10.25 9.17
CA LYS A 278 1.51 11.55 8.62
C LYS A 278 1.56 11.51 7.10
N THR A 279 0.51 12.03 6.45
CA THR A 279 0.40 12.08 4.98
C THR A 279 0.10 13.48 4.44
N ALA A 280 -0.27 14.42 5.30
CA ALA A 280 -0.66 15.77 4.89
C ALA A 280 0.42 16.53 4.09
N GLU A 281 1.68 16.23 4.30
CA GLU A 281 2.81 16.84 3.57
C GLU A 281 2.91 16.39 2.10
N PHE A 282 2.25 15.31 1.74
CA PHE A 282 2.24 14.79 0.37
C PHE A 282 1.17 15.44 -0.52
N ALA A 283 0.33 16.31 0.03
CA ALA A 283 -0.68 17.01 -0.75
C ALA A 283 -0.02 17.89 -1.83
N ARG A 284 -0.58 17.80 -3.04
CA ARG A 284 -0.17 18.64 -4.17
C ARG A 284 -1.26 19.64 -4.51
N PRO A 285 -0.89 20.80 -5.06
CA PRO A 285 -1.86 21.82 -5.48
C PRO A 285 -2.82 21.27 -6.54
N ARG A 286 -4.05 21.80 -6.50
CA ARG A 286 -5.09 21.49 -7.48
C ARG A 286 -4.62 21.68 -8.93
N GLU A 287 -3.91 22.78 -9.18
CA GLU A 287 -3.46 23.21 -10.51
C GLU A 287 -2.35 22.30 -11.07
N GLN A 288 -1.71 21.53 -10.20
CA GLN A 288 -0.66 20.56 -10.54
C GLN A 288 -1.16 19.11 -10.54
N SER A 289 -2.47 18.92 -10.59
CA SER A 289 -3.10 17.61 -10.41
C SER A 289 -4.13 17.33 -11.49
N PRO A 290 -4.37 16.04 -11.85
CA PRO A 290 -5.24 15.70 -12.98
C PRO A 290 -6.71 16.03 -12.72
N ASN A 291 -7.25 15.65 -11.56
CA ASN A 291 -8.69 15.73 -11.25
C ASN A 291 -9.00 16.95 -10.38
N THR A 292 -8.93 18.13 -10.96
CA THR A 292 -9.04 19.42 -10.25
C THR A 292 -10.33 19.63 -9.43
N GLY A 293 -11.39 18.86 -9.67
CA GLY A 293 -12.64 18.88 -8.92
C GLY A 293 -12.68 17.94 -7.69
N HIS A 294 -11.71 17.01 -7.55
CA HIS A 294 -11.77 15.89 -6.62
C HIS A 294 -10.77 16.01 -5.46
N GLY A 295 -10.85 17.10 -4.68
CA GLY A 295 -9.96 17.31 -3.53
C GLY A 295 -10.00 16.19 -2.49
N HIS A 296 -11.14 15.53 -2.32
CA HIS A 296 -11.31 14.34 -1.46
C HIS A 296 -10.52 13.11 -1.95
N HIS A 297 -10.06 13.11 -3.19
CA HIS A 297 -9.20 12.08 -3.79
C HIS A 297 -7.81 12.63 -4.14
N TRP A 298 -7.28 13.59 -3.36
CA TRP A 298 -5.97 14.18 -3.61
C TRP A 298 -5.83 14.72 -5.04
N PHE A 299 -6.95 15.16 -5.62
CA PHE A 299 -7.07 15.59 -7.02
C PHE A 299 -6.58 14.54 -8.05
N GLY A 300 -6.56 13.24 -7.69
CA GLY A 300 -6.05 12.18 -8.56
C GLY A 300 -4.55 12.23 -8.79
N ASN A 301 -3.81 13.00 -7.99
CA ASN A 301 -2.37 13.17 -8.15
C ASN A 301 -1.62 11.89 -7.77
N ALA A 302 -0.93 11.29 -8.74
CA ALA A 302 -0.26 10.01 -8.55
C ALA A 302 0.93 10.07 -7.60
N GLU A 303 1.66 11.19 -7.56
CA GLU A 303 2.75 11.39 -6.62
C GLU A 303 2.25 11.35 -5.17
N CYS A 304 1.05 11.90 -4.89
CA CYS A 304 0.46 11.80 -3.56
C CYS A 304 0.28 10.34 -3.15
N TYR A 305 -0.33 9.51 -4.02
CA TYR A 305 -0.58 8.09 -3.72
C TYR A 305 0.70 7.28 -3.59
N PHE A 306 1.70 7.57 -4.42
CA PHE A 306 3.02 6.95 -4.33
C PHE A 306 3.71 7.28 -3.00
N LEU A 307 3.78 8.56 -2.62
CA LEU A 307 4.41 9.00 -1.37
C LEU A 307 3.66 8.50 -0.13
N ILE A 308 2.32 8.46 -0.17
CA ILE A 308 1.50 7.84 0.88
C ILE A 308 1.85 6.36 1.00
N GLY A 309 1.84 5.61 -0.09
CA GLY A 309 2.21 4.20 -0.10
C GLY A 309 3.60 3.96 0.47
N ASN A 310 4.56 4.79 0.07
CA ASN A 310 5.93 4.75 0.60
C ASN A 310 5.96 4.96 2.13
N ALA A 311 5.30 6.01 2.62
CA ALA A 311 5.31 6.31 4.05
C ALA A 311 4.59 5.25 4.89
N LEU A 312 3.48 4.68 4.39
CA LEU A 312 2.79 3.56 5.04
C LEU A 312 3.67 2.31 5.07
N GLY A 313 4.42 2.04 3.98
CA GLY A 313 5.36 0.93 3.86
C GLY A 313 6.54 1.09 4.81
N GLU A 314 7.19 2.24 4.85
CA GLU A 314 8.30 2.52 5.78
C GLU A 314 7.85 2.45 7.25
N GLY A 315 6.63 2.92 7.54
CA GLY A 315 6.03 2.75 8.86
C GLY A 315 5.84 1.27 9.22
N MET A 316 5.36 0.46 8.28
CA MET A 316 5.19 -0.99 8.48
C MET A 316 6.54 -1.68 8.69
N LYS A 317 7.53 -1.38 7.85
CA LYS A 317 8.91 -1.88 8.00
C LYS A 317 9.46 -1.58 9.40
N THR A 318 9.27 -0.35 9.89
CA THR A 318 9.69 0.05 11.25
C THR A 318 9.05 -0.80 12.34
N LEU A 319 7.80 -1.26 12.16
CA LEU A 319 7.14 -2.15 13.11
C LEU A 319 7.64 -3.59 13.01
N LEU A 320 7.90 -4.09 11.80
CA LEU A 320 8.41 -5.44 11.56
C LEU A 320 9.85 -5.65 12.07
N GLU A 321 10.69 -4.61 12.01
CA GLU A 321 12.08 -4.65 12.52
C GLU A 321 12.18 -4.69 14.05
N LYS A 322 11.06 -4.48 14.77
CA LYS A 322 10.99 -4.52 16.24
C LYS A 322 10.52 -5.85 16.82
N GLU A 323 10.04 -6.74 15.97
CA GLU A 323 9.64 -8.10 16.34
C GLU A 323 10.85 -9.04 16.36
#